data_c8e224c11804dcb8980658fea1da3b62
#
_entry.id   c8e224c11804dcb8980658fea1da3b62
#
_cell.length_a   1.000
_cell.length_b   1.000
_cell.length_c   1.000
_cell.angle_alpha   90.00
_cell.angle_beta   90.00
_cell.angle_gamma   90.00
#
_symmetry.space_group_name_H-M   'P 1'
#
loop_
_entity.id
_entity.type
_entity.pdbx_description
1 polymer ?
#
loop_
_entity_poly.entity_id
_entity_poly.type
_entity_poly.pdbx_seq_one_letter_code
_entity_poly.pdbx_strand_id
1 'polypeptide(L)'
;MTTETKTLIDLETKFWQSMVDQDTDTALQLLHDPSQMASSHGAMKFDHASYKKMAEQGSMVVTAFALSDIEVLFASETTAVMTYRVRQTVAAREGGKSGRGTVQDMSDTSTWVYVDKRWQCVLHTESQMEEKSAKH
;
A
#
# COMPACT_ATOMS: atom_id res chain seq x y z
N MET A 1 21.14 -8.02 2.40
CA MET A 1 19.70 -8.24 2.28
C MET A 1 19.43 -9.71 2.08
N THR A 2 18.57 -10.26 2.88
CA THR A 2 18.26 -11.68 2.78
C THR A 2 17.24 -11.91 1.68
N THR A 3 17.10 -13.16 1.29
CA THR A 3 16.14 -13.52 0.28
C THR A 3 14.71 -13.18 0.74
N GLU A 4 14.44 -13.41 2.01
CA GLU A 4 13.12 -13.12 2.53
C GLU A 4 12.83 -11.62 2.52
N THR A 5 13.84 -10.79 2.83
CA THR A 5 13.65 -9.36 2.81
C THR A 5 13.28 -8.91 1.39
N LYS A 6 14.00 -9.45 0.39
CA LYS A 6 13.75 -9.08 -0.97
C LYS A 6 12.35 -9.54 -1.38
N THR A 7 11.93 -10.71 -0.93
CA THR A 7 10.62 -11.24 -1.24
C THR A 7 9.52 -10.26 -0.75
N LEU A 8 9.67 -9.77 0.49
CA LEU A 8 8.67 -8.87 1.04
C LEU A 8 8.66 -7.54 0.29
N ILE A 9 9.82 -7.03 -0.08
CA ILE A 9 9.88 -5.77 -0.84
C ILE A 9 9.21 -5.97 -2.20
N ASP A 10 9.44 -7.12 -2.84
CA ASP A 10 8.84 -7.40 -4.13
C ASP A 10 7.31 -7.50 -4.02
N LEU A 11 6.82 -8.09 -2.93
CA LEU A 11 5.39 -8.22 -2.73
C LEU A 11 4.73 -6.86 -2.50
N GLU A 12 5.38 -6.00 -1.72
CA GLU A 12 4.85 -4.66 -1.46
C GLU A 12 4.82 -3.89 -2.78
N THR A 13 5.87 -3.99 -3.57
CA THR A 13 5.94 -3.31 -4.85
C THR A 13 4.84 -3.83 -5.78
N LYS A 14 4.61 -5.13 -5.74
CA LYS A 14 3.59 -5.73 -6.58
C LYS A 14 2.20 -5.23 -6.19
N PHE A 15 1.96 -5.02 -4.90
CA PHE A 15 0.67 -4.53 -4.45
C PHE A 15 0.47 -3.10 -4.99
N TRP A 16 1.50 -2.24 -4.89
CA TRP A 16 1.39 -0.88 -5.41
C TRP A 16 1.16 -0.91 -6.93
N GLN A 17 1.86 -1.80 -7.63
CA GLN A 17 1.70 -1.89 -9.07
C GLN A 17 0.28 -2.34 -9.42
N SER A 18 -0.31 -3.22 -8.60
CA SER A 18 -1.67 -3.67 -8.87
C SER A 18 -2.67 -2.50 -8.77
N MET A 19 -2.38 -1.52 -7.91
CA MET A 19 -3.25 -0.38 -7.82
C MET A 19 -3.12 0.50 -9.07
N VAL A 20 -1.90 0.68 -9.55
CA VAL A 20 -1.68 1.48 -10.76
C VAL A 20 -2.35 0.81 -11.95
N ASP A 21 -2.23 -0.51 -12.04
CA ASP A 21 -2.79 -1.27 -13.15
C ASP A 21 -4.28 -1.52 -13.00
N GLN A 22 -4.83 -1.17 -11.86
CA GLN A 22 -6.22 -1.44 -11.49
C GLN A 22 -6.50 -2.95 -11.62
N ASP A 23 -5.53 -3.75 -11.19
CA ASP A 23 -5.60 -5.19 -11.21
C ASP A 23 -6.02 -5.67 -9.84
N THR A 24 -7.31 -5.59 -9.57
CA THR A 24 -7.84 -5.91 -8.25
C THR A 24 -7.61 -7.35 -7.85
N ASP A 25 -7.66 -8.27 -8.80
CA ASP A 25 -7.45 -9.67 -8.48
C ASP A 25 -6.06 -9.91 -7.88
N THR A 26 -5.03 -9.28 -8.41
CA THR A 26 -3.69 -9.42 -7.87
C THR A 26 -3.64 -8.82 -6.45
N ALA A 27 -4.26 -7.66 -6.26
CA ALA A 27 -4.28 -7.05 -4.94
C ALA A 27 -4.94 -7.98 -3.92
N LEU A 28 -6.03 -8.62 -4.29
CA LEU A 28 -6.73 -9.50 -3.37
C LEU A 28 -5.88 -10.72 -3.00
N GLN A 29 -5.06 -11.20 -3.93
CA GLN A 29 -4.20 -12.33 -3.61
C GLN A 29 -3.14 -11.96 -2.59
N LEU A 30 -2.77 -10.70 -2.52
CA LEU A 30 -1.75 -10.23 -1.60
C LEU A 30 -2.33 -9.82 -0.25
N LEU A 31 -3.63 -9.65 -0.15
CA LEU A 31 -4.28 -9.23 1.08
C LEU A 31 -4.84 -10.40 1.86
N HIS A 32 -4.67 -10.37 3.17
CA HIS A 32 -5.32 -11.33 4.05
C HIS A 32 -6.81 -11.00 4.07
N ASP A 33 -7.65 -11.96 4.34
CA ASP A 33 -9.10 -11.74 4.37
C ASP A 33 -9.60 -12.09 5.76
N PRO A 34 -9.88 -11.12 6.63
CA PRO A 34 -9.88 -9.68 6.38
C PRO A 34 -8.53 -9.03 6.63
N SER A 35 -8.44 -7.76 6.30
CA SER A 35 -7.25 -6.96 6.56
C SER A 35 -7.69 -5.66 7.21
N GLN A 36 -6.72 -4.85 7.66
CA GLN A 36 -7.00 -3.56 8.25
C GLN A 36 -6.17 -2.49 7.61
N MET A 37 -6.69 -1.27 7.60
CA MET A 37 -5.88 -0.14 7.17
C MET A 37 -6.16 1.02 8.11
N ALA A 38 -5.19 1.90 8.28
CA ALA A 38 -5.32 3.08 9.11
C ALA A 38 -4.66 4.26 8.42
N SER A 39 -5.27 5.43 8.58
CA SER A 39 -4.72 6.66 8.04
C SER A 39 -5.20 7.80 8.94
N SER A 40 -4.93 9.04 8.54
CA SER A 40 -5.40 10.18 9.30
C SER A 40 -6.92 10.23 9.32
N HIS A 41 -7.59 9.52 8.43
CA HIS A 41 -9.04 9.51 8.38
C HIS A 41 -9.65 8.42 9.28
N GLY A 42 -8.83 7.64 9.96
CA GLY A 42 -9.31 6.60 10.85
C GLY A 42 -8.85 5.22 10.42
N ALA A 43 -9.33 4.23 11.12
CA ALA A 43 -8.95 2.84 10.85
C ALA A 43 -10.19 2.04 10.46
N MET A 44 -9.99 1.05 9.61
CA MET A 44 -11.09 0.19 9.22
C MET A 44 -10.60 -1.23 8.97
N LYS A 45 -11.48 -2.18 9.21
CA LYS A 45 -11.23 -3.57 8.90
C LYS A 45 -12.09 -3.84 7.67
N PHE A 46 -11.56 -4.56 6.71
CA PHE A 46 -12.31 -4.83 5.47
C PHE A 46 -12.02 -6.25 5.00
N ASP A 47 -12.98 -6.83 4.30
CA ASP A 47 -12.80 -8.13 3.71
C ASP A 47 -12.53 -7.94 2.22
N HIS A 48 -12.30 -9.05 1.50
CA HIS A 48 -11.97 -8.97 0.08
C HIS A 48 -13.11 -8.34 -0.72
N ALA A 49 -14.35 -8.66 -0.38
CA ALA A 49 -15.48 -8.10 -1.12
C ALA A 49 -15.54 -6.59 -0.98
N SER A 50 -15.27 -6.08 0.24
CA SER A 50 -15.26 -4.65 0.49
C SER A 50 -14.10 -3.97 -0.22
N TYR A 51 -12.92 -4.62 -0.23
CA TYR A 51 -11.76 -4.04 -0.91
C TYR A 51 -12.04 -3.93 -2.40
N LYS A 52 -12.62 -4.98 -2.98
CA LYS A 52 -12.90 -4.99 -4.40
C LYS A 52 -13.83 -3.83 -4.73
N LYS A 53 -14.86 -3.60 -3.91
CA LYS A 53 -15.78 -2.54 -4.16
C LYS A 53 -15.09 -1.19 -4.06
N MET A 54 -14.25 -0.98 -3.04
CA MET A 54 -13.53 0.27 -2.90
C MET A 54 -12.59 0.49 -4.08
N ALA A 55 -11.89 -0.54 -4.51
CA ALA A 55 -10.93 -0.41 -5.58
C ALA A 55 -11.59 -0.11 -6.92
N GLU A 56 -12.74 -0.69 -7.15
CA GLU A 56 -13.41 -0.52 -8.43
C GLU A 56 -14.32 0.70 -8.49
N GLN A 57 -14.81 1.15 -7.34
CA GLN A 57 -15.75 2.25 -7.31
C GLN A 57 -15.23 3.54 -6.68
N GLY A 58 -14.01 3.51 -6.17
CA GLY A 58 -13.44 4.71 -5.57
C GLY A 58 -13.26 5.82 -6.58
N SER A 59 -13.35 7.05 -6.12
CA SER A 59 -13.24 8.19 -7.00
C SER A 59 -11.82 8.55 -7.39
N MET A 60 -10.84 8.07 -6.63
CA MET A 60 -9.45 8.39 -6.90
C MET A 60 -8.66 7.11 -7.17
N VAL A 61 -7.65 7.21 -8.00
CA VAL A 61 -6.79 6.06 -8.29
C VAL A 61 -5.33 6.49 -8.20
N VAL A 62 -4.46 5.55 -7.90
CA VAL A 62 -3.02 5.79 -7.89
C VAL A 62 -2.54 5.57 -9.31
N THR A 63 -1.86 6.55 -9.88
CA THR A 63 -1.39 6.44 -11.26
C THR A 63 0.11 6.23 -11.34
N ALA A 64 0.84 6.50 -10.27
CA ALA A 64 2.29 6.29 -10.24
C ALA A 64 2.75 6.21 -8.79
N PHE A 65 3.85 5.53 -8.54
CA PHE A 65 4.43 5.45 -7.21
C PHE A 65 5.93 5.23 -7.26
N ALA A 66 6.61 5.60 -6.19
CA ALA A 66 8.03 5.30 -6.04
C ALA A 66 8.28 5.06 -4.55
N LEU A 67 8.81 3.89 -4.23
CA LEU A 67 9.10 3.51 -2.85
C LEU A 67 10.56 3.82 -2.53
N SER A 68 10.82 4.25 -1.31
CA SER A 68 12.18 4.52 -0.86
C SER A 68 12.30 4.31 0.63
N ASP A 69 13.53 4.28 1.15
CA ASP A 69 13.81 4.12 2.56
C ASP A 69 13.09 2.93 3.16
N ILE A 70 13.15 1.80 2.47
CA ILE A 70 12.45 0.60 2.90
C ILE A 70 13.21 -0.15 3.97
N GLU A 71 12.52 -0.44 5.10
CA GLU A 71 13.10 -1.23 6.18
C GLU A 71 12.15 -2.39 6.44
N VAL A 72 12.69 -3.57 6.55
CA VAL A 72 11.89 -4.77 6.83
C VAL A 72 12.37 -5.39 8.13
N LEU A 73 11.47 -5.61 9.06
CA LEU A 73 11.79 -6.23 10.34
C LEU A 73 10.98 -7.53 10.46
N PHE A 74 11.66 -8.64 10.61
CA PHE A 74 10.97 -9.91 10.83
C PHE A 74 10.80 -10.11 12.33
N ALA A 75 9.56 -10.00 12.81
CA ALA A 75 9.29 -10.19 14.22
C ALA A 75 9.33 -11.68 14.56
N SER A 76 9.09 -12.53 13.57
CA SER A 76 9.20 -13.97 13.71
C SER A 76 9.41 -14.51 12.30
N GLU A 77 9.48 -15.82 12.14
CA GLU A 77 9.66 -16.39 10.82
C GLU A 77 8.43 -16.19 9.94
N THR A 78 7.30 -15.90 10.56
CA THR A 78 6.04 -15.78 9.81
C THR A 78 5.40 -14.40 9.92
N THR A 79 6.10 -13.41 10.48
CA THR A 79 5.56 -12.07 10.61
C THR A 79 6.63 -11.03 10.30
N ALA A 80 6.35 -10.15 9.38
CA ALA A 80 7.28 -9.09 9.01
C ALA A 80 6.56 -7.74 9.01
N VAL A 81 7.27 -6.71 9.46
CA VAL A 81 6.75 -5.36 9.46
C VAL A 81 7.66 -4.54 8.54
N MET A 82 7.07 -3.75 7.67
CA MET A 82 7.82 -2.97 6.71
C MET A 82 7.44 -1.51 6.86
N THR A 83 8.43 -0.63 6.89
CA THR A 83 8.17 0.81 6.87
C THR A 83 8.88 1.38 5.65
N TYR A 84 8.32 2.42 5.06
CA TYR A 84 8.93 3.01 3.88
C TYR A 84 8.31 4.36 3.58
N ARG A 85 8.94 5.06 2.66
CA ARG A 85 8.38 6.30 2.16
C ARG A 85 7.88 5.98 0.77
N VAL A 86 6.77 6.59 0.39
CA VAL A 86 6.27 6.43 -0.96
C VAL A 86 5.84 7.78 -1.49
N ARG A 87 6.25 8.06 -2.72
CA ARG A 87 5.77 9.24 -3.42
C ARG A 87 4.74 8.70 -4.38
N GLN A 88 3.49 9.05 -4.17
CA GLN A 88 2.42 8.56 -5.00
C GLN A 88 1.75 9.69 -5.75
N THR A 89 1.24 9.39 -6.93
CA THR A 89 0.45 10.34 -7.68
C THR A 89 -0.96 9.76 -7.73
N VAL A 90 -1.93 10.58 -7.32
CA VAL A 90 -3.33 10.14 -7.36
C VAL A 90 -4.11 11.07 -8.26
N ALA A 91 -5.11 10.55 -8.93
CA ALA A 91 -5.90 11.33 -9.86
C ALA A 91 -7.34 10.84 -9.81
N ALA A 92 -8.26 11.67 -10.26
CA ALA A 92 -9.66 11.29 -10.30
C ALA A 92 -9.85 10.21 -11.35
N ARG A 93 -10.61 9.21 -11.01
CA ARG A 93 -10.80 8.06 -11.88
C ARG A 93 -11.36 8.44 -13.22
N GLU A 94 -12.36 9.26 -13.22
CA GLU A 94 -12.92 9.67 -14.42
C GLU A 94 -12.47 10.96 -14.95
N GLY A 95 -11.54 11.59 -14.33
CA GLY A 95 -11.10 12.85 -14.72
C GLY A 95 -10.00 12.77 -15.71
N GLY A 96 -10.00 11.75 -16.44
CA GLY A 96 -8.93 11.54 -17.33
C GLY A 96 -8.57 12.71 -18.17
N LYS A 97 -9.51 13.56 -18.46
CA LYS A 97 -9.22 14.62 -19.20
C LYS A 97 -8.23 15.49 -18.65
N SER A 98 -8.18 15.74 -17.42
CA SER A 98 -7.27 16.65 -16.85
C SER A 98 -5.92 15.99 -16.83
N GLY A 99 -5.87 14.72 -16.73
CA GLY A 99 -4.63 14.02 -16.68
C GLY A 99 -3.70 14.47 -15.59
N ARG A 100 -4.09 15.41 -14.74
CA ARG A 100 -3.23 15.87 -13.74
C ARG A 100 -3.47 15.19 -12.49
N GLY A 101 -2.51 14.65 -11.90
CA GLY A 101 -2.63 14.05 -10.60
C GLY A 101 -2.04 14.95 -9.53
N THR A 102 -2.26 14.57 -8.29
CA THR A 102 -1.66 15.24 -7.15
C THR A 102 -0.57 14.34 -6.62
N VAL A 103 0.62 14.88 -6.39
CA VAL A 103 1.72 14.10 -5.85
C VAL A 103 1.73 14.25 -4.35
N GLN A 104 1.84 13.14 -3.65
CA GLN A 104 1.84 13.11 -2.19
C GLN A 104 3.02 12.31 -1.69
N ASP A 105 3.72 12.83 -0.69
CA ASP A 105 4.80 12.10 -0.04
C ASP A 105 4.23 11.51 1.23
N MET A 106 4.33 10.19 1.37
CA MET A 106 3.71 9.47 2.47
C MET A 106 4.72 8.64 3.22
N SER A 107 4.44 8.37 4.48
CA SER A 107 5.20 7.44 5.30
C SER A 107 4.23 6.30 5.59
N ASP A 108 4.53 5.14 5.08
CA ASP A 108 3.61 4.00 5.15
C ASP A 108 4.22 2.81 5.86
N THR A 109 3.35 1.94 6.38
CA THR A 109 3.81 0.68 6.95
C THR A 109 2.90 -0.43 6.47
N SER A 110 3.44 -1.63 6.43
CA SER A 110 2.65 -2.82 6.12
C SER A 110 3.09 -3.94 7.02
N THR A 111 2.15 -4.75 7.47
CA THR A 111 2.46 -5.95 8.24
C THR A 111 2.06 -7.14 7.38
N TRP A 112 3.02 -8.03 7.16
CA TRP A 112 2.82 -9.21 6.35
C TRP A 112 2.93 -10.46 7.23
N VAL A 113 2.06 -11.42 7.01
CA VAL A 113 2.09 -12.68 7.74
C VAL A 113 2.14 -13.82 6.75
N TYR A 114 2.82 -14.90 7.11
CA TYR A 114 2.92 -16.07 6.25
C TYR A 114 1.91 -17.09 6.75
N VAL A 115 0.80 -17.23 6.01
CA VAL A 115 -0.24 -18.18 6.35
C VAL A 115 -0.72 -18.84 5.08
N ASP A 116 -1.19 -20.05 5.17
CA ASP A 116 -1.66 -20.83 4.04
C ASP A 116 -0.63 -20.85 2.92
N LYS A 117 0.63 -21.03 3.33
CA LYS A 117 1.75 -21.18 2.41
C LYS A 117 2.08 -19.97 1.55
N ARG A 118 1.66 -18.78 1.97
CA ARG A 118 2.04 -17.58 1.26
C ARG A 118 1.99 -16.35 2.18
N TRP A 119 2.70 -15.32 1.80
CA TRP A 119 2.70 -14.08 2.54
C TRP A 119 1.46 -13.27 2.18
N GLN A 120 0.80 -12.71 3.19
CA GLN A 120 -0.40 -11.90 2.99
C GLN A 120 -0.33 -10.68 3.88
N CYS A 121 -0.74 -9.54 3.37
CA CYS A 121 -0.71 -8.29 4.13
C CYS A 121 -1.97 -8.19 4.99
N VAL A 122 -1.79 -7.98 6.30
CA VAL A 122 -2.93 -7.88 7.21
C VAL A 122 -3.18 -6.46 7.69
N LEU A 123 -2.19 -5.58 7.58
CA LEU A 123 -2.34 -4.19 8.00
C LEU A 123 -1.52 -3.28 7.12
N HIS A 124 -2.11 -2.19 6.69
CA HIS A 124 -1.40 -1.15 5.96
C HIS A 124 -1.76 0.18 6.57
N THR A 125 -0.77 1.03 6.82
CA THR A 125 -1.05 2.36 7.34
C THR A 125 -0.45 3.39 6.41
N GLU A 126 -1.05 4.56 6.35
CA GLU A 126 -0.60 5.65 5.53
C GLU A 126 -0.63 6.96 6.30
N SER A 127 0.44 7.73 6.23
CA SER A 127 0.50 9.03 6.87
C SER A 127 1.15 10.00 5.93
N GLN A 128 0.52 11.14 5.71
CA GLN A 128 1.10 12.15 4.85
C GLN A 128 2.24 12.82 5.59
N MET A 129 3.36 13.00 4.92
CA MET A 129 4.51 13.61 5.55
C MET A 129 4.36 15.12 5.53
N GLU A 130 4.74 15.76 6.62
CA GLU A 130 4.69 17.19 6.69
C GLU A 130 5.87 17.80 5.99
N GLU A 131 5.66 18.98 5.41
CA GLU A 131 6.75 19.69 4.80
C GLU A 131 7.56 20.29 5.88
N LYS A 132 8.85 20.11 5.81
CA LYS A 132 9.70 20.65 6.79
C LYS A 132 10.25 21.95 6.44
N SER A 133 10.40 22.25 5.23
CA SER A 133 11.04 23.45 4.84
C SER A 133 10.44 24.68 5.37
N ALA A 134 9.27 24.62 5.67
CA ALA A 134 8.61 25.78 6.13
C ALA A 134 9.31 26.38 7.26
N LYS A 135 10.01 25.71 7.94
CA LYS A 135 10.57 26.20 9.05
C LYS A 135 11.69 26.91 8.90
N HIS A 136 11.96 27.07 8.40
CA HIS A 136 13.01 27.78 8.53
C HIS A 136 13.60 27.98 8.01
#